data_31a1cc8f6748e779a38640593fee1a1d
#
_entry.id   31a1cc8f6748e779a38640593fee1a1d
#
_cell.length_a   1.000
_cell.length_b   1.000
_cell.length_c   1.000
_cell.angle_alpha   90.00
_cell.angle_beta   90.00
_cell.angle_gamma   90.00
#
_symmetry.space_group_name_H-M   'P 1'
#
loop_
_entity.id
_entity.type
_entity.pdbx_description
1 polymer ?
#
loop_
_entity_poly.entity_id
_entity_poly.type
_entity_poly.pdbx_seq_one_letter_code
_entity_poly.pdbx_strand_id
1 'polypeptide(L)'
;MTFFKHKTSIIDKNCKIGKNTKIWHWTHISKNSIIGFNCNIGQNVFIGENVTIGNNVKIQNNVSIYEGVTIESNVFCGPSVVFTNVKYPVSTKKVLKKNYEKTLVQKGATLGANCTIICGNKIGKESIIGAGSVVTKKVNDFAVVIGNPAKQVGKIINGKKKNTI
;
A
#
# COMPACT_ATOMS: atom_id res chain seq x y z
N MET A 1 -0.20 -17.30 -19.88
CA MET A 1 0.06 -15.86 -19.68
C MET A 1 0.85 -15.71 -18.37
N THR A 2 2.08 -15.29 -18.49
CA THR A 2 3.07 -15.46 -17.44
C THR A 2 3.34 -14.13 -16.72
N PHE A 3 3.49 -14.21 -15.41
CA PHE A 3 4.15 -13.21 -14.58
C PHE A 3 5.57 -13.69 -14.26
N PHE A 4 6.46 -12.77 -13.91
CA PHE A 4 7.81 -13.11 -13.45
C PHE A 4 7.81 -13.28 -11.93
N LYS A 5 8.39 -14.37 -11.46
CA LYS A 5 8.63 -14.63 -10.04
C LYS A 5 10.09 -15.00 -9.83
N HIS A 6 10.81 -14.24 -9.01
CA HIS A 6 12.15 -14.64 -8.61
C HIS A 6 12.13 -15.94 -7.77
N LYS A 7 13.14 -16.80 -7.93
CA LYS A 7 13.19 -18.11 -7.27
C LYS A 7 13.10 -18.08 -5.73
N THR A 8 13.53 -16.98 -5.11
CA THR A 8 13.49 -16.81 -3.65
C THR A 8 12.15 -16.28 -3.12
N SER A 9 11.21 -15.92 -4.00
CA SER A 9 9.89 -15.44 -3.57
C SER A 9 8.98 -16.58 -3.20
N ILE A 10 8.09 -16.35 -2.25
CA ILE A 10 7.05 -17.29 -1.79
C ILE A 10 5.70 -16.72 -2.19
N ILE A 11 4.89 -17.53 -2.85
CA ILE A 11 3.49 -17.23 -3.17
C ILE A 11 2.65 -18.37 -2.62
N ASP A 12 1.80 -18.06 -1.65
CA ASP A 12 0.92 -19.04 -1.04
C ASP A 12 -0.22 -19.45 -1.98
N LYS A 13 -0.98 -20.46 -1.58
CA LYS A 13 -2.09 -21.00 -2.37
C LYS A 13 -3.20 -19.98 -2.63
N ASN A 14 -3.93 -20.20 -3.72
CA ASN A 14 -5.09 -19.42 -4.15
C ASN A 14 -4.79 -17.94 -4.47
N CYS A 15 -3.54 -17.55 -4.63
CA CYS A 15 -3.20 -16.22 -5.14
C CYS A 15 -3.50 -16.10 -6.63
N LYS A 16 -4.00 -14.92 -7.05
CA LYS A 16 -4.21 -14.58 -8.46
C LYS A 16 -3.25 -13.46 -8.84
N ILE A 17 -2.37 -13.72 -9.81
CA ILE A 17 -1.36 -12.76 -10.27
C ILE A 17 -1.60 -12.46 -11.75
N GLY A 18 -1.77 -11.19 -12.08
CA GLY A 18 -1.98 -10.74 -13.45
C GLY A 18 -0.73 -10.84 -14.33
N LYS A 19 -0.94 -10.85 -15.64
CA LYS A 19 0.14 -10.93 -16.65
C LYS A 19 1.13 -9.78 -16.52
N ASN A 20 2.38 -9.98 -16.90
CA ASN A 20 3.48 -9.01 -16.89
C ASN A 20 3.80 -8.43 -15.50
N THR A 21 3.23 -8.94 -14.43
CA THR A 21 3.62 -8.58 -13.07
C THR A 21 4.96 -9.19 -12.73
N LYS A 22 5.84 -8.43 -12.07
CA LYS A 22 7.18 -8.86 -11.65
C LYS A 22 7.23 -8.91 -10.14
N ILE A 23 7.69 -10.05 -9.59
CA ILE A 23 7.85 -10.30 -8.15
C ILE A 23 9.32 -10.59 -7.89
N TRP A 24 9.96 -9.71 -7.13
CA TRP A 24 11.39 -9.74 -6.89
C TRP A 24 11.77 -10.55 -5.65
N HIS A 25 13.05 -10.57 -5.33
CA HIS A 25 13.68 -11.41 -4.30
C HIS A 25 12.99 -11.33 -2.94
N TRP A 26 12.88 -12.48 -2.26
CA TRP A 26 12.40 -12.62 -0.88
C TRP A 26 11.04 -12.00 -0.57
N THR A 27 10.24 -11.79 -1.59
CA THR A 27 8.86 -11.32 -1.43
C THR A 27 7.98 -12.48 -0.99
N HIS A 28 7.11 -12.23 0.00
CA HIS A 28 6.10 -13.20 0.43
C HIS A 28 4.70 -12.65 0.14
N ILE A 29 3.93 -13.39 -0.65
CA ILE A 29 2.53 -13.10 -0.95
C ILE A 29 1.68 -14.18 -0.29
N SER A 30 0.93 -13.79 0.73
CA SER A 30 0.09 -14.70 1.50
C SER A 30 -1.18 -15.09 0.75
N LYS A 31 -1.79 -16.19 1.19
CA LYS A 31 -2.91 -16.86 0.51
C LYS A 31 -4.08 -15.92 0.17
N ASN A 32 -4.80 -16.28 -0.89
CA ASN A 32 -6.00 -15.61 -1.38
C ASN A 32 -5.78 -14.15 -1.85
N SER A 33 -4.54 -13.68 -1.97
CA SER A 33 -4.26 -12.33 -2.45
C SER A 33 -4.46 -12.23 -3.96
N ILE A 34 -4.92 -11.04 -4.40
CA ILE A 34 -5.17 -10.74 -5.82
C ILE A 34 -4.28 -9.58 -6.21
N ILE A 35 -3.43 -9.77 -7.23
CA ILE A 35 -2.57 -8.73 -7.78
C ILE A 35 -2.86 -8.60 -9.28
N GLY A 36 -3.12 -7.40 -9.72
CA GLY A 36 -3.43 -7.08 -11.11
C GLY A 36 -2.25 -7.28 -12.08
N PHE A 37 -2.42 -6.85 -13.30
CA PHE A 37 -1.41 -6.94 -14.35
C PHE A 37 -0.42 -5.76 -14.32
N ASN A 38 0.76 -5.94 -14.95
CA ASN A 38 1.82 -4.94 -15.07
C ASN A 38 2.30 -4.34 -13.73
N CYS A 39 2.16 -5.07 -12.62
CA CYS A 39 2.67 -4.62 -11.33
C CYS A 39 4.16 -4.91 -11.19
N ASN A 40 4.84 -4.12 -10.37
CA ASN A 40 6.23 -4.37 -9.98
C ASN A 40 6.29 -4.43 -8.46
N ILE A 41 6.54 -5.62 -7.92
CA ILE A 41 6.61 -5.90 -6.49
C ILE A 41 8.08 -6.08 -6.12
N GLY A 42 8.62 -5.09 -5.44
CA GLY A 42 10.03 -4.99 -5.09
C GLY A 42 10.52 -6.10 -4.16
N GLN A 43 11.80 -6.05 -3.86
CA GLN A 43 12.46 -7.01 -2.98
C GLN A 43 11.95 -6.89 -1.53
N ASN A 44 11.87 -8.04 -0.83
CA ASN A 44 11.50 -8.12 0.60
C ASN A 44 10.17 -7.43 0.92
N VAL A 45 9.20 -7.58 0.02
CA VAL A 45 7.82 -7.09 0.23
C VAL A 45 7.01 -8.18 0.91
N PHE A 46 6.23 -7.80 1.93
CA PHE A 46 5.24 -8.66 2.55
C PHE A 46 3.82 -8.24 2.12
N ILE A 47 3.06 -9.18 1.59
CA ILE A 47 1.65 -9.00 1.22
C ILE A 47 0.82 -10.01 2.01
N GLY A 48 0.02 -9.52 2.95
CA GLY A 48 -0.82 -10.31 3.85
C GLY A 48 -1.97 -11.02 3.14
N GLU A 49 -2.67 -11.87 3.86
CA GLU A 49 -3.82 -12.63 3.33
C GLU A 49 -4.93 -11.70 2.82
N ASN A 50 -5.66 -12.14 1.80
CA ASN A 50 -6.85 -11.46 1.25
C ASN A 50 -6.60 -10.01 0.78
N VAL A 51 -5.36 -9.59 0.58
CA VAL A 51 -5.01 -8.28 0.04
C VAL A 51 -5.37 -8.21 -1.44
N THR A 52 -5.91 -7.08 -1.87
CA THR A 52 -6.20 -6.81 -3.28
C THR A 52 -5.37 -5.64 -3.78
N ILE A 53 -4.65 -5.85 -4.88
CA ILE A 53 -3.83 -4.86 -5.56
C ILE A 53 -4.27 -4.76 -7.01
N GLY A 54 -4.59 -3.56 -7.46
CA GLY A 54 -5.02 -3.26 -8.82
C GLY A 54 -3.90 -3.40 -9.86
N ASN A 55 -4.10 -2.81 -11.02
CA ASN A 55 -3.19 -2.90 -12.15
C ASN A 55 -2.14 -1.77 -12.14
N ASN A 56 -0.98 -2.00 -12.77
CA ASN A 56 0.09 -1.01 -12.94
C ASN A 56 0.59 -0.43 -11.58
N VAL A 57 0.51 -1.19 -10.51
CA VAL A 57 0.96 -0.76 -9.17
C VAL A 57 2.46 -1.01 -9.06
N LYS A 58 3.17 -0.03 -8.51
CA LYS A 58 4.60 -0.12 -8.21
C LYS A 58 4.79 -0.13 -6.69
N ILE A 59 5.23 -1.24 -6.16
CA ILE A 59 5.57 -1.41 -4.74
C ILE A 59 7.08 -1.56 -4.66
N GLN A 60 7.73 -0.64 -3.96
CA GLN A 60 9.17 -0.63 -3.80
C GLN A 60 9.63 -1.62 -2.71
N ASN A 61 10.94 -1.70 -2.49
CA ASN A 61 11.52 -2.67 -1.56
C ASN A 61 11.06 -2.44 -0.11
N ASN A 62 11.01 -3.51 0.68
CA ASN A 62 10.74 -3.52 2.13
C ASN A 62 9.35 -2.98 2.52
N VAL A 63 8.38 -3.00 1.62
CA VAL A 63 7.00 -2.57 1.92
C VAL A 63 6.25 -3.69 2.63
N SER A 64 5.49 -3.35 3.69
CA SER A 64 4.63 -4.28 4.41
C SER A 64 3.16 -3.91 4.23
N ILE A 65 2.39 -4.80 3.62
CA ILE A 65 0.96 -4.63 3.35
C ILE A 65 0.20 -5.74 4.07
N TYR A 66 -0.48 -5.40 5.16
CA TYR A 66 -1.19 -6.38 5.96
C TYR A 66 -2.63 -6.63 5.48
N GLU A 67 -3.23 -7.71 5.96
CA GLU A 67 -4.63 -8.05 5.69
C GLU A 67 -5.57 -6.88 6.03
N GLY A 68 -6.57 -6.65 5.17
CA GLY A 68 -7.49 -5.52 5.26
C GLY A 68 -7.16 -4.34 4.33
N VAL A 69 -6.00 -4.37 3.68
CA VAL A 69 -5.59 -3.32 2.73
C VAL A 69 -6.07 -3.64 1.32
N THR A 70 -6.63 -2.64 0.66
CA THR A 70 -6.91 -2.63 -0.78
C THR A 70 -6.16 -1.49 -1.45
N ILE A 71 -5.44 -1.77 -2.51
CA ILE A 71 -4.70 -0.79 -3.31
C ILE A 71 -5.28 -0.79 -4.72
N GLU A 72 -5.82 0.33 -5.16
CA GLU A 72 -6.34 0.49 -6.53
C GLU A 72 -5.20 0.62 -7.56
N SER A 73 -5.56 0.73 -8.84
CA SER A 73 -4.61 0.77 -9.95
C SER A 73 -3.75 2.05 -9.98
N ASN A 74 -2.58 1.97 -10.60
CA ASN A 74 -1.64 3.08 -10.82
C ASN A 74 -1.09 3.73 -9.53
N VAL A 75 -1.11 3.01 -8.40
CA VAL A 75 -0.55 3.47 -7.12
C VAL A 75 0.95 3.23 -7.10
N PHE A 76 1.67 4.16 -6.49
CA PHE A 76 3.08 4.02 -6.15
C PHE A 76 3.25 3.94 -4.63
N CYS A 77 3.89 2.87 -4.14
CA CYS A 77 4.34 2.72 -2.76
C CYS A 77 5.87 2.81 -2.73
N GLY A 78 6.39 3.87 -2.14
CA GLY A 78 7.82 4.08 -1.94
C GLY A 78 8.48 3.03 -1.05
N PRO A 79 9.81 2.97 -0.99
CA PRO A 79 10.51 2.01 -0.15
C PRO A 79 10.09 2.10 1.32
N SER A 80 9.99 0.94 1.97
CA SER A 80 9.71 0.82 3.41
C SER A 80 8.39 1.46 3.88
N VAL A 81 7.41 1.58 3.00
CA VAL A 81 6.05 1.95 3.39
C VAL A 81 5.44 0.84 4.23
N VAL A 82 4.81 1.21 5.34
CA VAL A 82 4.13 0.27 6.23
C VAL A 82 2.65 0.59 6.35
N PHE A 83 1.81 -0.42 6.18
CA PHE A 83 0.40 -0.37 6.55
C PHE A 83 0.20 -1.10 7.87
N THR A 84 -0.68 -0.60 8.73
CA THR A 84 -1.14 -1.36 9.91
C THR A 84 -2.50 -1.98 9.63
N ASN A 85 -2.96 -2.91 10.48
CA ASN A 85 -4.31 -3.49 10.39
C ASN A 85 -5.03 -3.52 11.75
N VAL A 86 -4.30 -3.22 12.83
CA VAL A 86 -4.83 -3.05 14.19
C VAL A 86 -4.49 -1.65 14.68
N LYS A 87 -5.51 -0.87 15.02
CA LYS A 87 -5.33 0.53 15.40
C LYS A 87 -4.71 0.70 16.78
N TYR A 88 -5.16 -0.12 17.72
CA TYR A 88 -4.69 -0.11 19.12
C TYR A 88 -4.27 -1.53 19.51
N PRO A 89 -3.07 -1.98 19.10
CA PRO A 89 -2.59 -3.30 19.48
C PRO A 89 -2.25 -3.33 20.97
N VAL A 90 -2.69 -4.40 21.64
CA VAL A 90 -2.39 -4.65 23.07
C VAL A 90 -1.65 -5.98 23.13
N SER A 91 -0.43 -5.99 23.67
CA SER A 91 0.46 -7.15 23.70
C SER A 91 -0.14 -8.38 24.38
N THR A 92 -0.95 -8.17 25.39
CA THR A 92 -1.59 -9.25 26.18
C THR A 92 -2.90 -9.77 25.59
N LYS A 93 -3.39 -9.18 24.47
CA LYS A 93 -4.68 -9.54 23.88
C LYS A 93 -4.51 -9.95 22.41
N LYS A 94 -5.01 -11.14 22.07
CA LYS A 94 -5.09 -11.59 20.66
C LYS A 94 -6.20 -10.80 19.96
N VAL A 95 -5.84 -10.10 18.89
CA VAL A 95 -6.82 -9.43 18.03
C VAL A 95 -7.36 -10.44 17.02
N LEU A 96 -8.67 -10.60 16.95
CA LEU A 96 -9.31 -11.46 15.97
C LEU A 96 -9.33 -10.77 14.60
N LYS A 97 -9.17 -11.53 13.51
CA LYS A 97 -9.15 -11.00 12.13
C LYS A 97 -10.39 -10.18 11.77
N LYS A 98 -11.57 -10.51 12.32
CA LYS A 98 -12.80 -9.74 12.13
C LYS A 98 -12.70 -8.28 12.60
N ASN A 99 -11.74 -7.98 13.46
CA ASN A 99 -11.49 -6.65 14.03
C ASN A 99 -10.38 -5.90 13.28
N TYR A 100 -9.84 -6.45 12.20
CA TYR A 100 -8.87 -5.74 11.37
C TYR A 100 -9.57 -4.60 10.62
N GLU A 101 -9.03 -3.40 10.76
CA GLU A 101 -9.58 -2.22 10.09
C GLU A 101 -9.16 -2.18 8.62
N LYS A 102 -10.11 -1.88 7.73
CA LYS A 102 -9.87 -1.83 6.29
C LYS A 102 -9.24 -0.51 5.88
N THR A 103 -8.22 -0.57 5.05
CA THR A 103 -7.56 0.59 4.45
C THR A 103 -7.73 0.54 2.93
N LEU A 104 -8.11 1.67 2.34
CA LEU A 104 -8.25 1.82 0.90
C LEU A 104 -7.28 2.88 0.38
N VAL A 105 -6.40 2.47 -0.54
CA VAL A 105 -5.56 3.39 -1.30
C VAL A 105 -6.14 3.53 -2.70
N GLN A 106 -6.63 4.71 -3.02
CA GLN A 106 -7.30 4.96 -4.29
C GLN A 106 -6.33 5.20 -5.44
N LYS A 107 -6.89 5.06 -6.65
CA LYS A 107 -6.19 5.13 -7.94
C LYS A 107 -5.23 6.33 -8.02
N GLY A 108 -4.01 6.07 -8.48
CA GLY A 108 -3.01 7.11 -8.75
C GLY A 108 -2.35 7.72 -7.52
N ALA A 109 -2.68 7.29 -6.30
CA ALA A 109 -2.04 7.80 -5.09
C ALA A 109 -0.54 7.45 -5.06
N THR A 110 0.25 8.35 -4.49
CA THR A 110 1.70 8.19 -4.28
C THR A 110 2.01 8.20 -2.80
N LEU A 111 2.59 7.11 -2.30
CA LEU A 111 3.03 6.97 -0.92
C LEU A 111 4.56 7.12 -0.88
N GLY A 112 5.04 8.16 -0.23
CA GLY A 112 6.48 8.43 -0.08
C GLY A 112 7.20 7.39 0.77
N ALA A 113 8.51 7.30 0.60
CA ALA A 113 9.34 6.34 1.34
C ALA A 113 9.15 6.48 2.86
N ASN A 114 9.20 5.35 3.58
CA ASN A 114 9.07 5.28 5.05
C ASN A 114 7.77 5.90 5.62
N CYS A 115 6.74 6.12 4.82
CA CYS A 115 5.48 6.58 5.41
C CYS A 115 4.73 5.41 6.05
N THR A 116 3.98 5.72 7.10
CA THR A 116 3.13 4.76 7.81
C THR A 116 1.67 5.13 7.60
N ILE A 117 0.88 4.16 7.15
CA ILE A 117 -0.57 4.31 6.97
C ILE A 117 -1.27 3.56 8.10
N ILE A 118 -1.82 4.31 9.05
CA ILE A 118 -2.63 3.73 10.11
C ILE A 118 -3.93 3.19 9.50
N CYS A 119 -4.32 2.00 9.92
CA CYS A 119 -5.49 1.29 9.41
C CYS A 119 -6.80 2.07 9.62
N GLY A 120 -7.85 1.67 8.90
CA GLY A 120 -9.15 2.34 8.92
C GLY A 120 -9.21 3.61 8.08
N ASN A 121 -8.15 3.95 7.35
CA ASN A 121 -8.08 5.19 6.59
C ASN A 121 -8.29 4.96 5.08
N LYS A 122 -8.84 5.99 4.44
CA LYS A 122 -8.92 6.11 2.99
C LYS A 122 -7.88 7.12 2.50
N ILE A 123 -7.02 6.72 1.58
CA ILE A 123 -6.06 7.56 0.88
C ILE A 123 -6.68 7.95 -0.46
N GLY A 124 -6.93 9.23 -0.65
CA GLY A 124 -7.68 9.76 -1.78
C GLY A 124 -6.96 9.58 -3.12
N LYS A 125 -7.74 9.64 -4.18
CA LYS A 125 -7.28 9.52 -5.57
C LYS A 125 -6.21 10.58 -5.87
N GLU A 126 -5.13 10.15 -6.54
CA GLU A 126 -4.02 11.03 -6.98
C GLU A 126 -3.44 11.92 -5.87
N SER A 127 -3.62 11.52 -4.60
CA SER A 127 -2.99 12.19 -3.47
C SER A 127 -1.52 11.83 -3.34
N ILE A 128 -0.76 12.68 -2.66
CA ILE A 128 0.65 12.44 -2.35
C ILE A 128 0.85 12.45 -0.84
N ILE A 129 1.40 11.37 -0.33
CA ILE A 129 1.88 11.25 1.04
C ILE A 129 3.38 11.50 1.03
N GLY A 130 3.84 12.50 1.75
CA GLY A 130 5.28 12.81 1.84
C GLY A 130 6.07 11.69 2.53
N ALA A 131 7.34 11.56 2.19
CA ALA A 131 8.22 10.59 2.83
C ALA A 131 8.27 10.79 4.36
N GLY A 132 8.36 9.69 5.13
CA GLY A 132 8.39 9.71 6.59
C GLY A 132 7.11 10.14 7.28
N SER A 133 6.02 10.34 6.55
CA SER A 133 4.75 10.80 7.13
C SER A 133 3.99 9.68 7.82
N VAL A 134 3.23 10.02 8.88
CA VAL A 134 2.31 9.10 9.56
C VAL A 134 0.87 9.53 9.32
N VAL A 135 0.17 8.80 8.47
CA VAL A 135 -1.22 9.09 8.11
C VAL A 135 -2.15 8.48 9.16
N THR A 136 -2.79 9.31 9.95
CA THR A 136 -3.68 8.93 11.05
C THR A 136 -5.16 9.18 10.74
N LYS A 137 -5.46 9.88 9.63
CA LYS A 137 -6.81 10.25 9.21
C LYS A 137 -6.97 10.12 7.70
N LYS A 138 -8.22 10.10 7.22
CA LYS A 138 -8.56 10.13 5.79
C LYS A 138 -7.80 11.25 5.06
N VAL A 139 -7.25 10.92 3.91
CA VAL A 139 -6.64 11.87 2.97
C VAL A 139 -7.62 12.13 1.82
N ASN A 140 -7.86 13.39 1.49
CA ASN A 140 -8.74 13.78 0.39
C ASN A 140 -8.09 13.52 -0.97
N ASP A 141 -8.92 13.45 -2.01
CA ASP A 141 -8.44 13.33 -3.39
C ASP A 141 -7.55 14.53 -3.73
N PHE A 142 -6.48 14.27 -4.47
CA PHE A 142 -5.48 15.25 -4.91
C PHE A 142 -4.73 15.98 -3.78
N ALA A 143 -4.95 15.63 -2.52
CA ALA A 143 -4.26 16.27 -1.41
C ALA A 143 -2.77 15.90 -1.37
N VAL A 144 -1.95 16.86 -0.94
CA VAL A 144 -0.56 16.63 -0.55
C VAL A 144 -0.49 16.72 0.97
N VAL A 145 -0.08 15.65 1.63
CA VAL A 145 0.03 15.57 3.10
C VAL A 145 1.45 15.20 3.51
N ILE A 146 1.94 15.81 4.58
CA ILE A 146 3.27 15.53 5.15
C ILE A 146 3.26 15.62 6.68
N GLY A 147 4.22 14.96 7.31
CA GLY A 147 4.52 15.07 8.74
C GLY A 147 3.97 13.93 9.59
N ASN A 148 4.21 14.02 10.90
CA ASN A 148 3.74 13.09 11.93
C ASN A 148 3.08 13.87 13.07
N PRO A 149 1.74 13.83 13.22
CA PRO A 149 0.80 13.24 12.26
C PRO A 149 0.75 14.03 10.94
N ALA A 150 0.43 13.34 9.83
CA ALA A 150 0.37 13.94 8.50
C ALA A 150 -0.74 14.99 8.42
N LYS A 151 -0.37 16.20 7.92
CA LYS A 151 -1.29 17.32 7.67
C LYS A 151 -1.26 17.72 6.21
N GLN A 152 -2.39 18.21 5.70
CA GLN A 152 -2.46 18.70 4.33
C GLN A 152 -1.68 20.01 4.19
N VAL A 153 -0.77 20.05 3.21
CA VAL A 153 0.08 21.22 2.90
C VAL A 153 -0.13 21.73 1.47
N GLY A 154 -1.01 21.08 0.71
CA GLY A 154 -1.30 21.48 -0.65
C GLY A 154 -2.24 20.53 -1.37
N LYS A 155 -2.40 20.80 -2.67
CA LYS A 155 -3.16 19.94 -3.60
C LYS A 155 -2.40 19.79 -4.92
N ILE A 156 -2.70 18.72 -5.64
CA ILE A 156 -2.27 18.51 -7.02
C ILE A 156 -3.30 19.16 -7.94
N ILE A 157 -2.87 20.08 -8.79
CA ILE A 157 -3.70 20.74 -9.80
C ILE A 157 -2.95 20.65 -11.12
N ASN A 158 -3.57 20.06 -12.14
CA ASN A 158 -2.96 19.84 -13.46
C ASN A 158 -1.58 19.15 -13.37
N GLY A 159 -1.47 18.11 -12.51
CA GLY A 159 -0.23 17.37 -12.31
C GLY A 159 0.87 18.09 -11.53
N LYS A 160 0.63 19.31 -11.07
CA LYS A 160 1.59 20.12 -10.30
C LYS A 160 1.11 20.36 -8.87
N LYS A 161 2.03 20.32 -7.90
CA LYS A 161 1.73 20.71 -6.53
C LYS A 161 1.44 22.21 -6.47
N LYS A 162 0.28 22.57 -5.92
CA LYS A 162 0.00 23.95 -5.46
C LYS A 162 -0.09 23.95 -3.94
N ASN A 163 0.65 24.86 -3.29
CA ASN A 163 0.55 25.05 -1.84
C ASN A 163 -0.83 25.65 -1.54
N THR A 164 -1.48 25.16 -0.51
CA THR A 164 -2.63 25.83 0.11
C THR A 164 -2.02 26.72 1.21
N ILE A 165 -1.98 28.00 0.97
CA ILE A 165 -1.65 29.00 2.00
C ILE A 165 -2.84 29.09 2.93
#